data_7937cef17f524b696b9855d052059585
#
_entry.id   7937cef17f524b696b9855d052059585
#
_cell.length_a   1.000
_cell.length_b   1.000
_cell.length_c   1.000
_cell.angle_alpha   90.00
_cell.angle_beta   90.00
_cell.angle_gamma   90.00
#
_symmetry.space_group_name_H-M   'P 1'
#
loop_
_entity.id
_entity.type
_entity.pdbx_description
1 polymer ?
#
loop_
_entity_poly.entity_id
_entity_poly.type
_entity_poly.pdbx_seq_one_letter_code
_entity_poly.pdbx_strand_id
1 'polypeptide(L)'
;MIGHSMNHYSIKAVIVLLWLMTFSMHADAQRVSAPANNLRDEKIDTLVLCPFDFQPALAKWLTYRREQGYQVRVESPAPIAAGIKRQIQIVAATHPLKHVLLVGDSADPFTHFQQLVATDFVASQVNVFFGSEPEIATDNTYADLDFDSLPELTIGRIPADSATQLSQYMDRVIAYETNANRSLGDSLWRRRINLVAGVGGLGRVVDTVVEQTAKQMITDLVPAEYQTSMTYGSWSSPYCPDPRRFSQTTIERFNEGCLFWVYVGHGDRCRLDYVRLPDQAHPILDTNRARHLSCTQGSPIAICLACYTGATDGVHDGLAETMLMQPGGPIAVLCGTRVTMPYAMSRLSLEMMGEFFEGDAPTLGELVRVSMRRMASVDGAKPDGDQYRRLIEEMGKALSPYPQLLPSERLEHTKLIHLMGDPLLKLDRPKRLQIDVQDNIAAGSGLSIKGVAPSDGELQIELVYERDRFLKRPKRRRDYEASHAAFRQYDEVYRQAQQRTVAKINVPVQQGAFEQVIDVPESASGRCQVRAVVVASDVFAMGSSAVRVTRPEVVHEVRK
;
A
#
# COMPACT_ATOMS: atom_id res chain seq x y z
N MET A 1 43.30 53.52 40.33
CA MET A 1 43.98 54.61 39.62
C MET A 1 43.57 54.57 38.17
N ILE A 2 43.04 55.69 37.71
CA ILE A 2 42.87 56.15 36.33
C ILE A 2 41.81 55.36 35.53
N GLY A 3 40.66 55.88 35.17
CA GLY A 3 40.17 57.24 35.00
C GLY A 3 39.86 57.54 33.55
N HIS A 4 38.56 57.70 33.23
CA HIS A 4 37.96 58.54 32.15
C HIS A 4 38.31 58.23 30.68
N SER A 5 37.32 58.08 29.78
CA SER A 5 36.60 59.24 29.23
C SER A 5 35.44 58.78 28.37
N MET A 6 34.24 59.20 28.69
CA MET A 6 33.09 59.27 27.77
C MET A 6 33.37 60.31 26.71
N ASN A 7 33.13 60.03 25.46
CA ASN A 7 33.16 61.04 24.41
C ASN A 7 31.81 61.15 23.66
N HIS A 8 31.28 62.34 23.72
CA HIS A 8 30.07 62.85 23.08
C HIS A 8 30.14 62.79 21.54
N TYR A 9 29.58 61.75 20.92
CA TYR A 9 29.23 61.77 19.50
C TYR A 9 27.94 60.92 19.24
N SER A 10 26.82 61.33 19.78
CA SER A 10 25.57 60.61 19.52
C SER A 10 24.30 61.46 19.45
N ILE A 11 24.36 62.74 19.13
CA ILE A 11 23.14 63.57 19.04
C ILE A 11 22.97 64.31 17.69
N LYS A 12 23.96 64.28 16.79
CA LYS A 12 23.84 64.99 15.50
C LYS A 12 23.51 64.10 14.29
N ALA A 13 23.43 62.77 14.42
CA ALA A 13 23.12 61.86 13.31
C ALA A 13 21.63 61.53 13.16
N VAL A 14 20.77 61.88 14.15
CA VAL A 14 19.34 61.55 14.12
C VAL A 14 18.48 62.66 13.50
N ILE A 15 19.00 63.90 13.36
CA ILE A 15 18.20 65.04 12.83
C ILE A 15 18.32 65.16 11.30
N VAL A 16 19.26 64.53 10.64
CA VAL A 16 19.43 64.62 9.17
C VAL A 16 18.60 63.56 8.41
N LEU A 17 18.11 62.51 9.05
CA LEU A 17 17.27 61.50 8.41
C LEU A 17 15.75 61.78 8.42
N LEU A 18 15.30 62.83 9.05
CA LEU A 18 13.88 63.23 9.14
C LEU A 18 13.46 64.34 8.18
N TRP A 19 14.37 64.86 7.33
CA TRP A 19 14.08 65.98 6.40
C TRP A 19 14.08 65.59 4.92
N LEU A 20 14.14 64.32 4.57
CA LEU A 20 14.16 63.82 3.18
C LEU A 20 12.90 63.03 2.77
N MET A 21 11.83 63.06 3.53
CA MET A 21 10.59 62.37 3.15
C MET A 21 9.38 63.31 2.92
N THR A 22 9.61 64.49 2.38
CA THR A 22 8.50 65.33 1.88
C THR A 22 8.82 65.82 0.47
N PHE A 23 8.82 64.90 -0.50
CA PHE A 23 8.60 65.26 -1.89
C PHE A 23 7.39 64.46 -2.40
N SER A 24 6.29 65.17 -2.44
CA SER A 24 5.03 64.76 -3.05
C SER A 24 5.23 64.60 -4.56
N MET A 25 5.20 63.37 -5.07
CA MET A 25 4.95 63.14 -6.48
C MET A 25 3.51 62.62 -6.62
N HIS A 26 2.64 63.48 -7.10
CA HIS A 26 1.37 63.06 -7.70
C HIS A 26 1.70 62.30 -8.98
N ALA A 27 1.57 60.96 -8.92
CA ALA A 27 1.45 60.12 -10.08
C ALA A 27 0.02 59.59 -10.10
N ASP A 28 -0.75 59.99 -11.09
CA ASP A 28 -2.04 59.39 -11.43
C ASP A 28 -1.86 57.92 -11.72
N ALA A 29 -2.08 57.10 -10.72
CA ALA A 29 -2.22 55.66 -10.91
C ALA A 29 -3.68 55.41 -11.32
N GLN A 30 -3.91 55.26 -12.61
CA GLN A 30 -5.11 54.55 -13.11
C GLN A 30 -5.19 53.21 -12.39
N ARG A 31 -6.11 53.07 -11.46
CA ARG A 31 -6.53 51.80 -10.88
C ARG A 31 -7.10 50.93 -12.00
N VAL A 32 -6.28 50.10 -12.60
CA VAL A 32 -6.78 48.90 -13.26
C VAL A 32 -7.34 48.04 -12.12
N SER A 33 -8.65 48.11 -11.96
CA SER A 33 -9.37 47.17 -11.09
C SER A 33 -9.21 45.77 -11.71
N ALA A 34 -8.24 45.00 -11.23
CA ALA A 34 -8.29 43.58 -11.40
C ALA A 34 -9.65 43.10 -10.86
N PRO A 35 -10.34 42.19 -11.58
CA PRO A 35 -11.59 41.67 -11.08
C PRO A 35 -11.29 41.04 -9.71
N ALA A 36 -11.98 41.53 -8.69
CA ALA A 36 -12.02 40.90 -7.39
C ALA A 36 -12.63 39.52 -7.63
N ASN A 37 -11.76 38.52 -7.81
CA ASN A 37 -12.18 37.13 -7.76
C ASN A 37 -12.86 36.95 -6.40
N ASN A 38 -14.13 36.59 -6.44
CA ASN A 38 -14.93 36.20 -5.29
C ASN A 38 -14.37 34.86 -4.73
N LEU A 39 -13.22 34.91 -4.02
CA LEU A 39 -12.62 33.80 -3.30
C LEU A 39 -13.30 33.54 -1.94
N ARG A 40 -14.53 33.99 -1.77
CA ARG A 40 -15.17 34.00 -0.44
C ARG A 40 -16.19 32.88 -0.21
N ASP A 41 -16.13 31.72 -0.87
CA ASP A 41 -16.98 30.56 -0.45
C ASP A 41 -16.50 29.18 -0.94
N GLU A 42 -15.32 29.04 -1.48
CA GLU A 42 -14.82 27.71 -1.83
C GLU A 42 -14.49 26.94 -0.55
N LYS A 43 -15.28 25.91 -0.28
CA LYS A 43 -15.05 24.98 0.84
C LYS A 43 -13.89 24.05 0.51
N ILE A 44 -12.65 24.47 0.78
CA ILE A 44 -11.45 23.67 0.53
C ILE A 44 -11.52 22.36 1.34
N ASP A 45 -11.44 21.25 0.67
CA ASP A 45 -11.38 19.90 1.27
C ASP A 45 -10.00 19.26 1.13
N THR A 46 -9.16 19.77 0.23
CA THR A 46 -7.84 19.23 -0.09
C THR A 46 -6.79 20.32 -0.11
N LEU A 47 -5.73 20.16 0.68
CA LEU A 47 -4.56 21.04 0.70
C LEU A 47 -3.35 20.31 0.12
N VAL A 48 -2.71 20.93 -0.87
CA VAL A 48 -1.44 20.46 -1.45
C VAL A 48 -0.34 21.43 -1.04
N LEU A 49 0.65 20.93 -0.31
CA LEU A 49 1.86 21.69 0.01
C LEU A 49 2.95 21.28 -1.00
N CYS A 50 3.26 22.18 -1.92
CA CYS A 50 4.12 21.93 -3.07
C CYS A 50 5.06 23.12 -3.29
N PRO A 51 6.37 22.90 -3.41
CA PRO A 51 7.35 23.92 -3.77
C PRO A 51 6.91 24.68 -5.02
N PHE A 52 7.12 25.99 -5.03
CA PHE A 52 6.65 26.87 -6.10
C PHE A 52 7.06 26.38 -7.50
N ASP A 53 8.32 25.95 -7.65
CA ASP A 53 8.87 25.46 -8.92
C ASP A 53 8.22 24.16 -9.42
N PHE A 54 7.60 23.39 -8.53
CA PHE A 54 6.95 22.13 -8.87
C PHE A 54 5.44 22.29 -9.16
N GLN A 55 4.81 23.39 -8.72
CA GLN A 55 3.37 23.61 -8.88
C GLN A 55 2.86 23.50 -10.33
N PRO A 56 3.59 23.96 -11.38
CA PRO A 56 3.14 23.79 -12.76
C PRO A 56 2.97 22.33 -13.17
N ALA A 57 3.74 21.41 -12.59
CA ALA A 57 3.64 19.96 -12.88
C ALA A 57 2.34 19.33 -12.36
N LEU A 58 1.64 19.99 -11.44
CA LEU A 58 0.34 19.53 -10.91
C LEU A 58 -0.86 19.85 -11.83
N ALA A 59 -0.69 20.66 -12.88
CA ALA A 59 -1.81 21.24 -13.64
C ALA A 59 -2.83 20.20 -14.13
N LYS A 60 -2.37 19.09 -14.74
CA LYS A 60 -3.25 18.02 -15.21
C LYS A 60 -3.99 17.33 -14.07
N TRP A 61 -3.25 17.01 -13.00
CA TRP A 61 -3.80 16.36 -11.82
C TRP A 61 -4.83 17.25 -11.11
N LEU A 62 -4.57 18.55 -10.98
CA LEU A 62 -5.51 19.52 -10.43
C LEU A 62 -6.81 19.57 -11.21
N THR A 63 -6.73 19.60 -12.56
CA THR A 63 -7.91 19.55 -13.42
C THR A 63 -8.69 18.26 -13.17
N TYR A 64 -8.01 17.14 -13.20
CA TYR A 64 -8.61 15.82 -12.98
C TYR A 64 -9.28 15.70 -11.60
N ARG A 65 -8.63 16.15 -10.51
CA ARG A 65 -9.23 16.10 -9.16
C ARG A 65 -10.42 17.04 -9.01
N ARG A 66 -10.37 18.22 -9.61
CA ARG A 66 -11.50 19.18 -9.61
C ARG A 66 -12.70 18.63 -10.38
N GLU A 67 -12.48 17.95 -11.50
CA GLU A 67 -13.56 17.26 -12.25
C GLU A 67 -14.20 16.14 -11.41
N GLN A 68 -13.47 15.55 -10.48
CA GLN A 68 -14.01 14.58 -9.50
C GLN A 68 -14.74 15.26 -8.32
N GLY A 69 -14.74 16.60 -8.25
CA GLY A 69 -15.45 17.37 -7.22
C GLY A 69 -14.59 17.81 -6.03
N TYR A 70 -13.28 17.52 -6.02
CA TYR A 70 -12.39 17.98 -4.97
C TYR A 70 -12.12 19.49 -5.08
N GLN A 71 -12.14 20.19 -3.92
CA GLN A 71 -11.82 21.62 -3.83
C GLN A 71 -10.37 21.77 -3.37
N VAL A 72 -9.46 21.81 -4.34
CA VAL A 72 -8.01 21.74 -4.11
C VAL A 72 -7.40 23.12 -4.03
N ARG A 73 -6.73 23.43 -2.91
CA ARG A 73 -5.84 24.57 -2.71
C ARG A 73 -4.38 24.09 -2.77
N VAL A 74 -3.54 24.82 -3.50
CA VAL A 74 -2.08 24.59 -3.56
C VAL A 74 -1.37 25.75 -2.88
N GLU A 75 -0.48 25.44 -1.95
CA GLU A 75 0.36 26.42 -1.26
C GLU A 75 1.82 25.96 -1.27
N SER A 76 2.75 26.92 -1.19
CA SER A 76 4.15 26.58 -0.91
C SER A 76 4.29 26.19 0.55
N PRO A 77 5.08 25.12 0.85
CA PRO A 77 5.28 24.67 2.22
C PRO A 77 6.06 25.71 3.04
N ALA A 78 5.73 25.82 4.31
CA ALA A 78 6.59 26.54 5.26
C ALA A 78 7.94 25.80 5.38
N PRO A 79 9.04 26.51 5.68
CA PRO A 79 10.40 25.95 5.65
C PRO A 79 10.69 24.95 6.77
N ILE A 80 9.86 24.86 7.79
CA ILE A 80 10.03 23.97 8.96
C ILE A 80 8.73 23.25 9.30
N ALA A 81 8.82 22.08 9.91
CA ALA A 81 7.70 21.22 10.29
C ALA A 81 6.61 21.97 11.10
N ALA A 82 6.99 22.74 12.11
CA ALA A 82 6.05 23.52 12.91
C ALA A 82 5.26 24.55 12.07
N GLY A 83 5.88 25.11 11.04
CA GLY A 83 5.22 26.02 10.09
C GLY A 83 4.23 25.28 9.19
N ILE A 84 4.59 24.11 8.67
CA ILE A 84 3.72 23.23 7.88
C ILE A 84 2.49 22.83 8.71
N LYS A 85 2.69 22.38 9.95
CA LYS A 85 1.59 22.02 10.86
C LYS A 85 0.64 23.19 11.06
N ARG A 86 1.17 24.40 11.27
CA ARG A 86 0.36 25.60 11.42
C ARG A 86 -0.41 25.97 10.15
N GLN A 87 0.19 25.85 8.95
CA GLN A 87 -0.54 26.07 7.69
C GLN A 87 -1.75 25.14 7.59
N ILE A 88 -1.58 23.85 7.84
CA ILE A 88 -2.66 22.86 7.79
C ILE A 88 -3.75 23.21 8.81
N GLN A 89 -3.38 23.54 10.06
CA GLN A 89 -4.33 23.94 11.10
C GLN A 89 -5.14 25.19 10.73
N ILE A 90 -4.53 26.19 10.11
CA ILE A 90 -5.23 27.41 9.65
C ILE A 90 -6.28 27.05 8.59
N VAL A 91 -5.93 26.21 7.63
CA VAL A 91 -6.87 25.78 6.59
C VAL A 91 -7.98 24.93 7.20
N ALA A 92 -7.66 23.97 8.08
CA ALA A 92 -8.64 23.13 8.75
C ALA A 92 -9.61 23.91 9.66
N ALA A 93 -9.15 25.01 10.29
CA ALA A 93 -10.00 25.85 11.12
C ALA A 93 -11.02 26.68 10.32
N THR A 94 -10.77 26.93 9.03
CA THR A 94 -11.58 27.80 8.18
C THR A 94 -12.32 27.08 7.06
N HIS A 95 -11.92 25.86 6.75
CA HIS A 95 -12.47 25.04 5.67
C HIS A 95 -12.68 23.60 6.14
N PRO A 96 -13.58 22.83 5.51
CA PRO A 96 -13.80 21.40 5.83
C PRO A 96 -12.68 20.53 5.26
N LEU A 97 -11.44 20.80 5.64
CA LEU A 97 -10.25 20.07 5.17
C LEU A 97 -10.36 18.59 5.54
N LYS A 98 -10.04 17.72 4.60
CA LYS A 98 -10.05 16.26 4.75
C LYS A 98 -8.74 15.62 4.31
N HIS A 99 -8.08 16.22 3.32
CA HIS A 99 -6.95 15.60 2.63
C HIS A 99 -5.76 16.55 2.56
N VAL A 100 -4.57 16.02 2.82
CA VAL A 100 -3.30 16.73 2.70
C VAL A 100 -2.36 15.93 1.80
N LEU A 101 -1.78 16.62 0.81
CA LEU A 101 -0.74 16.06 -0.05
C LEU A 101 0.54 16.90 0.11
N LEU A 102 1.61 16.24 0.53
CA LEU A 102 2.95 16.81 0.58
C LEU A 102 3.70 16.44 -0.70
N VAL A 103 4.28 17.42 -1.39
CA VAL A 103 5.03 17.20 -2.64
C VAL A 103 6.44 17.72 -2.46
N GLY A 104 7.41 16.84 -2.56
CA GLY A 104 8.83 17.10 -2.37
C GLY A 104 9.44 16.16 -1.35
N ASP A 105 10.74 15.99 -1.46
CA ASP A 105 11.53 15.22 -0.51
C ASP A 105 11.61 15.94 0.85
N SER A 106 11.95 15.20 1.92
CA SER A 106 12.08 15.77 3.27
C SER A 106 13.52 16.11 3.64
N ALA A 107 14.51 15.45 3.08
CA ALA A 107 15.93 15.64 3.38
C ALA A 107 16.83 15.11 2.27
N ASP A 108 17.19 15.93 1.32
CA ASP A 108 18.24 15.60 0.35
C ASP A 108 19.28 16.73 0.32
N PRO A 109 20.58 16.47 0.60
CA PRO A 109 21.63 17.48 0.57
C PRO A 109 21.91 18.02 -0.84
N PHE A 110 21.44 17.36 -1.89
CA PHE A 110 21.58 17.76 -3.28
C PHE A 110 20.38 18.54 -3.81
N THR A 111 19.28 18.53 -3.08
CA THR A 111 18.06 19.28 -3.41
C THR A 111 18.13 20.69 -2.82
N HIS A 112 17.74 21.69 -3.61
CA HIS A 112 17.66 23.05 -3.11
C HIS A 112 16.67 23.13 -1.94
N PHE A 113 17.08 23.77 -0.84
CA PHE A 113 16.27 23.94 0.38
C PHE A 113 14.83 24.40 0.11
N GLN A 114 14.60 25.19 -0.94
CA GLN A 114 13.28 25.67 -1.34
C GLN A 114 12.37 24.59 -1.98
N GLN A 115 12.95 23.42 -2.30
CA GLN A 115 12.25 22.28 -2.91
C GLN A 115 11.94 21.17 -1.89
N LEU A 116 12.42 21.34 -0.65
CA LEU A 116 12.17 20.38 0.43
C LEU A 116 10.86 20.68 1.14
N VAL A 117 10.20 19.62 1.61
CA VAL A 117 9.02 19.65 2.47
C VAL A 117 9.36 18.92 3.76
N ALA A 118 9.65 19.66 4.82
CA ALA A 118 10.11 19.10 6.07
C ALA A 118 9.15 18.00 6.60
N THR A 119 9.70 16.88 7.07
CA THR A 119 8.98 15.93 7.93
C THR A 119 9.09 16.37 9.39
N ASP A 120 8.14 15.96 10.22
CA ASP A 120 8.18 16.24 11.67
C ASP A 120 8.97 15.14 12.40
N PHE A 121 9.50 15.49 13.57
CA PHE A 121 10.22 14.56 14.44
C PHE A 121 9.56 14.56 15.82
N VAL A 122 9.18 13.37 16.27
CA VAL A 122 8.57 13.17 17.58
C VAL A 122 9.34 12.14 18.40
N ALA A 123 9.35 12.32 19.73
CA ALA A 123 10.01 11.38 20.62
C ALA A 123 9.39 9.99 20.50
N SER A 124 10.24 8.97 20.36
CA SER A 124 9.88 7.57 20.44
C SER A 124 9.68 7.16 21.90
N GLN A 125 8.64 6.38 22.18
CA GLN A 125 8.31 5.91 23.51
C GLN A 125 8.41 4.37 23.64
N VAL A 126 8.18 3.66 22.57
CA VAL A 126 8.12 2.19 22.55
C VAL A 126 9.21 1.58 21.69
N ASN A 127 9.34 2.01 20.44
CA ASN A 127 10.27 1.35 19.51
C ASN A 127 11.75 1.52 19.90
N VAL A 128 12.11 2.49 20.74
CA VAL A 128 13.45 2.60 21.35
C VAL A 128 13.84 1.36 22.14
N PHE A 129 12.88 0.67 22.78
CA PHE A 129 13.14 -0.59 23.49
C PHE A 129 13.48 -1.73 22.55
N PHE A 130 13.20 -1.56 21.26
CA PHE A 130 13.49 -2.52 20.18
C PHE A 130 14.68 -2.08 19.32
N GLY A 131 15.47 -1.10 19.77
CA GLY A 131 16.70 -0.65 19.14
C GLY A 131 16.52 0.39 18.03
N SER A 132 15.42 1.11 18.02
CA SER A 132 15.21 2.25 17.14
C SER A 132 15.87 3.52 17.67
N GLU A 133 15.94 4.54 16.82
CA GLU A 133 16.34 5.90 17.19
C GLU A 133 15.35 6.51 18.21
N PRO A 134 15.81 7.49 19.03
CA PRO A 134 14.96 8.15 20.02
C PRO A 134 13.89 9.07 19.40
N GLU A 135 13.95 9.32 18.09
CA GLU A 135 13.02 10.18 17.36
C GLU A 135 12.44 9.45 16.14
N ILE A 136 11.13 9.62 15.93
CA ILE A 136 10.38 9.11 14.79
C ILE A 136 10.22 10.26 13.80
N ALA A 137 10.73 10.09 12.58
CA ALA A 137 10.38 10.94 11.45
C ALA A 137 8.96 10.59 11.00
N THR A 138 8.07 11.58 10.91
CA THR A 138 6.65 11.33 10.63
C THR A 138 5.95 12.52 9.99
N ASP A 139 5.14 12.25 8.98
CA ASP A 139 4.21 13.23 8.42
C ASP A 139 2.83 13.16 9.11
N ASN A 140 2.53 12.08 9.84
CA ASN A 140 1.19 11.85 10.40
C ASN A 140 0.81 12.85 11.50
N THR A 141 1.78 13.52 12.15
CA THR A 141 1.50 14.61 13.09
C THR A 141 0.86 15.82 12.41
N TYR A 142 0.99 15.98 11.10
CA TYR A 142 0.30 17.01 10.33
C TYR A 142 -1.18 16.70 10.13
N ALA A 143 -1.55 15.42 10.20
CA ALA A 143 -2.93 14.96 10.08
C ALA A 143 -3.69 14.88 11.41
N ASP A 144 -2.97 14.99 12.53
CA ASP A 144 -3.49 15.00 13.91
C ASP A 144 -3.79 16.44 14.32
N LEU A 145 -5.07 16.82 14.30
CA LEU A 145 -5.49 18.19 14.54
C LEU A 145 -5.76 18.51 16.01
N ASP A 146 -6.16 17.51 16.80
CA ASP A 146 -6.53 17.65 18.22
C ASP A 146 -5.48 17.08 19.18
N PHE A 147 -4.35 16.55 18.64
CA PHE A 147 -3.18 16.05 19.37
C PHE A 147 -3.43 14.79 20.19
N ASP A 148 -4.38 13.97 19.78
CA ASP A 148 -4.66 12.66 20.39
C ASP A 148 -3.82 11.52 19.79
N SER A 149 -2.96 11.83 18.84
CA SER A 149 -2.12 10.91 18.04
C SER A 149 -2.91 10.07 17.03
N LEU A 150 -4.16 10.42 16.74
CA LEU A 150 -4.97 9.77 15.71
C LEU A 150 -5.23 10.74 14.55
N PRO A 151 -5.08 10.31 13.31
CA PRO A 151 -5.25 11.22 12.17
C PRO A 151 -6.73 11.58 11.92
N GLU A 152 -7.08 12.86 11.92
CA GLU A 152 -8.37 13.39 11.43
C GLU A 152 -8.34 13.53 9.91
N LEU A 153 -7.18 13.88 9.36
CA LEU A 153 -6.99 14.07 7.92
C LEU A 153 -6.35 12.84 7.28
N THR A 154 -6.57 12.66 5.99
CA THR A 154 -5.70 11.78 5.20
C THR A 154 -4.45 12.54 4.81
N ILE A 155 -3.32 11.88 4.83
CA ILE A 155 -2.05 12.48 4.41
C ILE A 155 -1.26 11.52 3.52
N GLY A 156 -0.58 12.06 2.51
CA GLY A 156 0.36 11.33 1.66
C GLY A 156 1.51 12.21 1.22
N ARG A 157 2.65 11.60 0.92
CA ARG A 157 3.84 12.29 0.40
C ARG A 157 4.24 11.77 -0.96
N ILE A 158 4.58 12.67 -1.87
CA ILE A 158 5.23 12.36 -3.14
C ILE A 158 6.64 12.94 -3.07
N PRO A 159 7.68 12.10 -2.85
CA PRO A 159 9.06 12.54 -2.68
C PRO A 159 9.71 12.79 -4.06
N ALA A 160 9.25 13.83 -4.75
CA ALA A 160 9.74 14.17 -6.08
C ALA A 160 10.92 15.14 -5.99
N ASP A 161 12.00 14.84 -6.72
CA ASP A 161 13.22 15.67 -6.81
C ASP A 161 13.13 16.72 -7.91
N SER A 162 12.15 16.62 -8.79
CA SER A 162 11.97 17.55 -9.91
C SER A 162 10.53 17.63 -10.39
N ALA A 163 10.19 18.77 -11.03
CA ALA A 163 8.89 18.97 -11.67
C ALA A 163 8.61 17.90 -12.75
N THR A 164 9.63 17.42 -13.45
CA THR A 164 9.50 16.36 -14.47
C THR A 164 9.10 15.04 -13.83
N GLN A 165 9.78 14.62 -12.77
CA GLN A 165 9.49 13.40 -12.03
C GLN A 165 8.08 13.46 -11.43
N LEU A 166 7.70 14.59 -10.83
CA LEU A 166 6.34 14.83 -10.33
C LEU A 166 5.28 14.69 -11.44
N SER A 167 5.50 15.34 -12.60
CA SER A 167 4.55 15.25 -13.72
C SER A 167 4.37 13.82 -14.21
N GLN A 168 5.45 13.06 -14.33
CA GLN A 168 5.40 11.63 -14.71
C GLN A 168 4.62 10.79 -13.70
N TYR A 169 4.82 11.03 -12.40
CA TYR A 169 4.06 10.34 -11.37
C TYR A 169 2.58 10.70 -11.42
N MET A 170 2.22 11.98 -11.58
CA MET A 170 0.82 12.44 -11.68
C MET A 170 0.13 11.88 -12.93
N ASP A 171 0.82 11.79 -14.06
CA ASP A 171 0.30 11.15 -15.27
C ASP A 171 0.03 9.65 -15.03
N ARG A 172 0.87 8.95 -14.23
CA ARG A 172 0.63 7.55 -13.83
C ARG A 172 -0.62 7.41 -12.94
N VAL A 173 -0.83 8.31 -11.98
CA VAL A 173 -2.02 8.31 -11.11
C VAL A 173 -3.29 8.45 -11.96
N ILE A 174 -3.32 9.43 -12.87
CA ILE A 174 -4.45 9.64 -13.77
C ILE A 174 -4.69 8.40 -14.65
N ALA A 175 -3.63 7.86 -15.26
CA ALA A 175 -3.73 6.66 -16.09
C ALA A 175 -4.22 5.44 -15.32
N TYR A 176 -3.78 5.25 -14.08
CA TYR A 176 -4.23 4.17 -13.21
C TYR A 176 -5.73 4.21 -12.96
N GLU A 177 -6.27 5.41 -12.69
CA GLU A 177 -7.70 5.59 -12.39
C GLU A 177 -8.59 5.63 -13.64
N THR A 178 -8.07 6.10 -14.79
CA THR A 178 -8.86 6.32 -16.02
C THR A 178 -8.71 5.21 -17.05
N ASN A 179 -7.90 4.18 -16.78
CA ASN A 179 -7.64 3.11 -17.77
C ASN A 179 -8.93 2.44 -18.24
N ALA A 180 -9.48 2.97 -19.37
CA ALA A 180 -10.77 2.60 -19.93
C ALA A 180 -10.71 1.36 -20.82
N ASN A 181 -9.54 0.99 -21.36
CA ASN A 181 -9.37 -0.17 -22.22
C ASN A 181 -9.22 -1.45 -21.39
N ARG A 182 -10.35 -1.94 -20.91
CA ARG A 182 -10.39 -3.13 -20.07
C ARG A 182 -10.71 -4.37 -20.91
N SER A 183 -9.69 -4.96 -21.54
CA SER A 183 -9.80 -6.36 -21.93
C SER A 183 -9.74 -7.26 -20.69
N LEU A 184 -10.21 -8.50 -20.80
CA LEU A 184 -10.09 -9.46 -19.72
C LEU A 184 -8.62 -9.60 -19.26
N GLY A 185 -7.68 -9.75 -20.19
CA GLY A 185 -6.25 -9.86 -19.90
C GLY A 185 -5.69 -8.67 -19.13
N ASP A 186 -6.04 -7.46 -19.56
CA ASP A 186 -5.54 -6.21 -19.00
C ASP A 186 -6.14 -5.86 -17.63
N SER A 187 -7.26 -6.49 -17.26
CA SER A 187 -8.00 -6.15 -16.04
C SER A 187 -7.78 -7.12 -14.89
N LEU A 188 -7.26 -8.33 -15.13
CA LEU A 188 -7.13 -9.38 -14.11
C LEU A 188 -6.15 -9.03 -12.97
N TRP A 189 -5.29 -8.02 -13.12
CA TRP A 189 -4.44 -7.55 -12.04
C TRP A 189 -5.26 -7.05 -10.84
N ARG A 190 -6.49 -6.55 -11.03
CA ARG A 190 -7.38 -6.06 -9.98
C ARG A 190 -7.79 -7.12 -8.97
N ARG A 191 -7.71 -8.40 -9.34
CA ARG A 191 -7.98 -9.51 -8.43
C ARG A 191 -6.73 -10.18 -7.87
N ARG A 192 -5.51 -9.75 -8.25
CA ARG A 192 -4.26 -10.35 -7.79
C ARG A 192 -3.75 -9.67 -6.52
N ILE A 193 -3.31 -10.50 -5.57
CA ILE A 193 -2.60 -10.07 -4.37
C ILE A 193 -1.32 -10.88 -4.32
N ASN A 194 -0.18 -10.20 -4.45
CA ASN A 194 1.13 -10.82 -4.43
C ASN A 194 1.76 -10.65 -3.06
N LEU A 195 2.02 -11.76 -2.39
CA LEU A 195 2.63 -11.82 -1.08
C LEU A 195 4.11 -12.19 -1.21
N VAL A 196 4.98 -11.40 -0.63
CA VAL A 196 6.42 -11.67 -0.53
C VAL A 196 6.79 -11.69 0.93
N ALA A 197 7.48 -12.73 1.40
CA ALA A 197 7.86 -12.83 2.80
C ALA A 197 9.33 -13.18 2.96
N GLY A 198 10.01 -12.48 3.89
CA GLY A 198 11.29 -12.87 4.45
C GLY A 198 11.13 -13.96 5.51
N VAL A 199 12.24 -14.44 6.05
CA VAL A 199 12.24 -15.36 7.20
C VAL A 199 12.26 -14.53 8.48
N GLY A 200 11.32 -14.77 9.40
CA GLY A 200 11.13 -13.94 10.60
C GLY A 200 12.35 -13.86 11.52
N GLY A 201 13.07 -14.97 11.72
CA GLY A 201 14.28 -15.00 12.56
C GLY A 201 14.01 -14.87 14.05
N LEU A 202 12.76 -15.03 14.49
CA LEU A 202 12.33 -15.00 15.91
C LEU A 202 12.52 -16.36 16.61
N GLY A 203 13.08 -17.34 15.89
CA GLY A 203 13.24 -18.72 16.34
C GLY A 203 12.19 -19.67 15.75
N ARG A 204 12.60 -20.93 15.54
CA ARG A 204 11.82 -21.92 14.74
C ARG A 204 10.35 -22.08 15.18
N VAL A 205 10.10 -22.07 16.49
CA VAL A 205 8.75 -22.25 17.03
C VAL A 205 7.89 -21.01 16.76
N VAL A 206 8.41 -19.83 17.10
CA VAL A 206 7.70 -18.55 16.93
C VAL A 206 7.46 -18.29 15.45
N ASP A 207 8.48 -18.44 14.60
CA ASP A 207 8.35 -18.26 13.15
C ASP A 207 7.28 -19.21 12.57
N THR A 208 7.20 -20.47 13.05
CA THR A 208 6.18 -21.41 12.60
C THR A 208 4.77 -20.95 13.00
N VAL A 209 4.58 -20.49 14.23
CA VAL A 209 3.27 -20.00 14.72
C VAL A 209 2.84 -18.76 13.93
N VAL A 210 3.72 -17.79 13.78
CA VAL A 210 3.45 -16.57 13.01
C VAL A 210 3.10 -16.90 11.56
N GLU A 211 3.87 -17.79 10.91
CA GLU A 211 3.62 -18.23 9.53
C GLU A 211 2.25 -18.90 9.38
N GLN A 212 1.88 -19.82 10.30
CA GLN A 212 0.59 -20.50 10.24
C GLN A 212 -0.57 -19.53 10.47
N THR A 213 -0.45 -18.62 11.44
CA THR A 213 -1.45 -17.60 11.70
C THR A 213 -1.66 -16.69 10.50
N ALA A 214 -0.57 -16.20 9.88
CA ALA A 214 -0.64 -15.37 8.68
C ALA A 214 -1.32 -16.10 7.50
N LYS A 215 -0.97 -17.37 7.28
CA LYS A 215 -1.61 -18.20 6.25
C LYS A 215 -3.11 -18.36 6.51
N GLN A 216 -3.50 -18.62 7.76
CA GLN A 216 -4.89 -18.75 8.14
C GLN A 216 -5.66 -17.45 7.91
N MET A 217 -5.12 -16.32 8.38
CA MET A 217 -5.72 -15.00 8.15
C MET A 217 -5.91 -14.71 6.66
N ILE A 218 -4.90 -14.95 5.82
CA ILE A 218 -5.02 -14.75 4.37
C ILE A 218 -6.08 -15.67 3.77
N THR A 219 -6.19 -16.91 4.25
CA THR A 219 -7.17 -17.88 3.74
C THR A 219 -8.58 -17.47 4.09
N ASP A 220 -8.81 -16.99 5.30
CA ASP A 220 -10.15 -16.71 5.82
C ASP A 220 -10.63 -15.28 5.50
N LEU A 221 -9.74 -14.29 5.52
CA LEU A 221 -10.12 -12.88 5.40
C LEU A 221 -10.03 -12.32 3.98
N VAL A 222 -9.21 -12.90 3.11
CA VAL A 222 -9.20 -12.49 1.70
C VAL A 222 -10.33 -13.22 0.98
N PRO A 223 -11.30 -12.54 0.35
CA PRO A 223 -12.41 -13.18 -0.34
C PRO A 223 -11.93 -14.18 -1.42
N ALA A 224 -12.67 -15.27 -1.60
CA ALA A 224 -12.22 -16.41 -2.42
C ALA A 224 -12.02 -16.06 -3.91
N GLU A 225 -12.72 -15.04 -4.41
CA GLU A 225 -12.59 -14.52 -5.78
C GLU A 225 -11.24 -13.86 -6.07
N TYR A 226 -10.51 -13.38 -5.03
CA TYR A 226 -9.16 -12.85 -5.21
C TYR A 226 -8.13 -13.96 -5.39
N GLN A 227 -7.21 -13.74 -6.31
CA GLN A 227 -6.09 -14.64 -6.57
C GLN A 227 -4.89 -14.21 -5.73
N THR A 228 -4.41 -15.10 -4.87
CA THR A 228 -3.19 -14.87 -4.08
C THR A 228 -2.01 -15.65 -4.65
N SER A 229 -0.84 -15.03 -4.69
CA SER A 229 0.45 -15.69 -4.92
C SER A 229 1.37 -15.48 -3.72
N MET A 230 2.30 -16.41 -3.49
CA MET A 230 3.25 -16.34 -2.38
C MET A 230 4.68 -16.57 -2.90
N THR A 231 5.61 -15.69 -2.52
CA THR A 231 7.05 -15.86 -2.71
C THR A 231 7.71 -15.75 -1.34
N TYR A 232 8.27 -16.86 -0.84
CA TYR A 232 8.74 -16.96 0.55
C TYR A 232 10.22 -17.30 0.63
N GLY A 233 10.99 -16.50 1.37
CA GLY A 233 12.44 -16.55 1.46
C GLY A 233 13.05 -17.76 2.20
N SER A 234 12.25 -18.73 2.64
CA SER A 234 12.74 -19.96 3.23
C SER A 234 13.00 -21.01 2.15
N TRP A 235 14.25 -21.42 1.95
CA TRP A 235 14.64 -22.43 0.94
C TRP A 235 13.93 -23.78 1.12
N SER A 236 13.49 -24.14 2.32
CA SER A 236 12.72 -25.37 2.57
C SER A 236 11.26 -25.28 2.15
N SER A 237 10.74 -24.06 1.93
CA SER A 237 9.36 -23.81 1.52
C SER A 237 9.11 -24.15 0.06
N PRO A 238 7.94 -24.72 -0.31
CA PRO A 238 7.55 -24.89 -1.70
C PRO A 238 7.32 -23.53 -2.42
N TYR A 239 7.13 -22.46 -1.67
CA TYR A 239 6.97 -21.11 -2.19
C TYR A 239 8.29 -20.35 -2.38
N CYS A 240 9.44 -21.02 -2.21
CA CYS A 240 10.75 -20.46 -2.55
C CYS A 240 11.10 -20.86 -3.99
N PRO A 241 11.26 -19.89 -4.93
CA PRO A 241 11.84 -20.15 -6.24
C PRO A 241 13.33 -20.49 -6.12
N ASP A 242 14.08 -20.60 -7.22
CA ASP A 242 15.55 -20.68 -7.14
C ASP A 242 16.07 -19.54 -6.26
N PRO A 243 16.63 -19.84 -5.08
CA PRO A 243 16.96 -18.77 -4.11
C PRO A 243 18.01 -17.79 -4.64
N ARG A 244 18.83 -18.16 -5.63
CA ARG A 244 19.80 -17.27 -6.29
C ARG A 244 19.10 -16.24 -7.19
N ARG A 245 17.90 -16.56 -7.69
CA ARG A 245 17.07 -15.73 -8.56
C ARG A 245 15.84 -15.17 -7.83
N PHE A 246 15.82 -15.26 -6.51
CA PHE A 246 14.67 -14.86 -5.71
C PHE A 246 14.24 -13.42 -6.00
N SER A 247 15.20 -12.48 -6.00
CA SER A 247 14.93 -11.07 -6.32
C SER A 247 14.37 -10.89 -7.73
N GLN A 248 14.93 -11.61 -8.71
CA GLN A 248 14.43 -11.58 -10.08
C GLN A 248 12.98 -12.06 -10.16
N THR A 249 12.67 -13.20 -9.51
CA THR A 249 11.30 -13.72 -9.46
C THR A 249 10.34 -12.76 -8.74
N THR A 250 10.80 -12.08 -7.68
CA THR A 250 10.03 -11.05 -6.98
C THR A 250 9.68 -9.89 -7.92
N ILE A 251 10.64 -9.41 -8.71
CA ILE A 251 10.44 -8.36 -9.71
C ILE A 251 9.52 -8.83 -10.85
N GLU A 252 9.73 -10.03 -11.36
CA GLU A 252 8.86 -10.62 -12.41
C GLU A 252 7.41 -10.68 -11.95
N ARG A 253 7.16 -11.15 -10.71
CA ARG A 253 5.82 -11.17 -10.11
C ARG A 253 5.22 -9.78 -9.90
N PHE A 254 6.05 -8.81 -9.49
CA PHE A 254 5.63 -7.42 -9.39
C PHE A 254 5.20 -6.87 -10.77
N ASN A 255 6.01 -7.11 -11.80
CA ASN A 255 5.79 -6.60 -13.16
C ASN A 255 4.58 -7.24 -13.88
N GLU A 256 4.09 -8.42 -13.42
CA GLU A 256 2.82 -8.99 -13.88
C GLU A 256 1.60 -8.10 -13.53
N GLY A 257 1.78 -7.12 -12.66
CA GLY A 257 0.73 -6.27 -12.14
C GLY A 257 -0.18 -6.99 -11.12
N CYS A 258 -0.54 -6.27 -10.07
CA CYS A 258 -1.46 -6.74 -9.04
C CYS A 258 -2.11 -5.56 -8.31
N LEU A 259 -3.19 -5.81 -7.60
CA LEU A 259 -3.86 -4.81 -6.78
C LEU A 259 -2.99 -4.43 -5.57
N PHE A 260 -2.55 -5.46 -4.85
CA PHE A 260 -1.65 -5.31 -3.71
C PHE A 260 -0.40 -6.16 -3.89
N TRP A 261 0.75 -5.54 -3.68
CA TRP A 261 2.01 -6.22 -3.47
C TRP A 261 2.39 -6.04 -1.99
N VAL A 262 2.39 -7.13 -1.22
CA VAL A 262 2.57 -7.07 0.23
C VAL A 262 3.86 -7.77 0.59
N TYR A 263 4.77 -7.06 1.22
CA TYR A 263 5.97 -7.62 1.81
C TYR A 263 5.85 -7.71 3.33
N VAL A 264 6.25 -8.85 3.90
CA VAL A 264 6.30 -9.09 5.34
C VAL A 264 7.69 -9.62 5.70
N GLY A 265 8.40 -8.93 6.59
CA GLY A 265 9.74 -9.36 7.02
C GLY A 265 10.60 -8.22 7.54
N HIS A 266 11.91 -8.47 7.63
CA HIS A 266 12.85 -7.41 7.99
C HIS A 266 13.04 -6.40 6.86
N GLY A 267 13.35 -5.18 7.22
CA GLY A 267 13.66 -4.09 6.29
C GLY A 267 14.72 -3.15 6.87
N ASP A 268 15.27 -2.38 5.96
CA ASP A 268 16.26 -1.34 6.19
C ASP A 268 15.91 -0.17 5.25
N ARG A 269 16.53 0.98 5.41
CA ARG A 269 16.32 2.17 4.55
C ARG A 269 16.43 1.86 3.06
N CYS A 270 17.38 1.01 2.66
CA CYS A 270 17.70 0.74 1.26
C CYS A 270 17.34 -0.66 0.77
N ARG A 271 16.79 -1.53 1.61
CA ARG A 271 16.54 -2.93 1.23
C ARG A 271 15.54 -3.64 2.13
N LEU A 272 15.01 -4.73 1.59
CA LEU A 272 14.32 -5.78 2.32
C LEU A 272 15.33 -6.84 2.80
N ASP A 273 14.86 -7.88 3.49
CA ASP A 273 15.69 -8.97 4.02
C ASP A 273 16.43 -9.76 2.92
N TYR A 274 17.13 -10.77 3.35
CA TYR A 274 17.87 -11.71 2.50
C TYR A 274 17.25 -13.10 2.55
N VAL A 275 17.30 -13.79 1.42
CA VAL A 275 17.16 -15.25 1.38
C VAL A 275 18.49 -15.84 1.85
N ARG A 276 18.47 -16.50 3.01
CA ARG A 276 19.67 -17.04 3.65
C ARG A 276 19.84 -18.50 3.26
N LEU A 277 20.97 -18.82 2.65
CA LEU A 277 21.43 -20.16 2.34
C LEU A 277 22.60 -20.53 3.28
N PRO A 278 22.96 -21.79 3.41
CA PRO A 278 24.04 -22.20 4.28
C PRO A 278 25.40 -21.54 3.99
N ASP A 279 25.66 -21.21 2.74
CA ASP A 279 26.95 -20.67 2.23
C ASP A 279 26.85 -19.22 1.73
N GLN A 280 25.65 -18.67 1.53
CA GLN A 280 25.45 -17.35 0.95
C GLN A 280 24.09 -16.74 1.29
N ALA A 281 23.94 -15.45 1.02
CA ALA A 281 22.68 -14.73 1.18
C ALA A 281 22.39 -13.89 -0.06
N HIS A 282 21.13 -13.85 -0.49
CA HIS A 282 20.68 -13.06 -1.64
C HIS A 282 19.62 -12.07 -1.18
N PRO A 283 19.72 -10.77 -1.52
CA PRO A 283 18.72 -9.78 -1.12
C PRO A 283 17.38 -10.07 -1.81
N ILE A 284 16.28 -9.88 -1.10
CA ILE A 284 14.94 -9.98 -1.65
C ILE A 284 14.68 -8.84 -2.63
N LEU A 285 14.91 -7.60 -2.19
CA LEU A 285 14.84 -6.39 -3.01
C LEU A 285 15.68 -5.31 -2.33
N ASP A 286 16.37 -4.48 -3.12
CA ASP A 286 17.09 -3.29 -2.68
C ASP A 286 16.87 -2.13 -3.67
N THR A 287 17.34 -0.93 -3.34
CA THR A 287 17.19 0.27 -4.17
C THR A 287 17.75 0.06 -5.58
N ASN A 288 18.88 -0.65 -5.75
CA ASN A 288 19.44 -0.91 -7.08
C ASN A 288 18.53 -1.83 -7.90
N ARG A 289 17.96 -2.86 -7.28
CA ARG A 289 17.04 -3.80 -7.93
C ARG A 289 15.67 -3.21 -8.17
N ALA A 290 15.20 -2.32 -7.29
CA ALA A 290 13.94 -1.59 -7.45
C ALA A 290 13.92 -0.75 -8.74
N ARG A 291 15.08 -0.31 -9.24
CA ARG A 291 15.21 0.39 -10.53
C ARG A 291 14.86 -0.49 -11.75
N HIS A 292 14.72 -1.79 -11.58
CA HIS A 292 14.29 -2.74 -12.62
C HIS A 292 12.78 -3.04 -12.58
N LEU A 293 12.03 -2.41 -11.67
CA LEU A 293 10.57 -2.46 -11.68
C LEU A 293 10.06 -1.81 -12.97
N SER A 294 9.23 -2.54 -13.72
CA SER A 294 8.75 -2.15 -15.05
C SER A 294 7.32 -2.60 -15.29
N CYS A 295 6.48 -2.48 -14.26
CA CYS A 295 5.06 -2.78 -14.38
C CYS A 295 4.39 -1.77 -15.32
N THR A 296 3.77 -2.26 -16.39
CA THR A 296 3.10 -1.42 -17.39
C THR A 296 1.59 -1.36 -17.19
N GLN A 297 1.02 -2.35 -16.50
CA GLN A 297 -0.42 -2.43 -16.22
C GLN A 297 -0.64 -2.93 -14.80
N GLY A 298 -1.50 -2.23 -14.07
CA GLY A 298 -1.80 -2.62 -12.69
C GLY A 298 -0.62 -2.41 -11.75
N SER A 299 0.03 -1.24 -11.85
CA SER A 299 1.02 -0.80 -10.87
C SER A 299 0.46 -1.00 -9.45
N PRO A 300 1.07 -1.85 -8.62
CA PRO A 300 0.46 -2.23 -7.36
C PRO A 300 0.47 -1.11 -6.32
N ILE A 301 -0.48 -1.18 -5.38
CA ILE A 301 -0.30 -0.56 -4.08
C ILE A 301 0.65 -1.47 -3.30
N ALA A 302 1.87 -1.00 -3.02
CA ALA A 302 2.86 -1.75 -2.25
C ALA A 302 2.64 -1.51 -0.75
N ILE A 303 2.66 -2.58 0.04
CA ILE A 303 2.55 -2.55 1.49
C ILE A 303 3.79 -3.23 2.06
N CYS A 304 4.69 -2.44 2.66
CA CYS A 304 5.92 -2.92 3.27
C CYS A 304 5.75 -3.02 4.79
N LEU A 305 5.36 -4.19 5.27
CA LEU A 305 5.30 -4.51 6.70
C LEU A 305 6.71 -4.83 7.20
N ALA A 306 7.55 -3.80 7.28
CA ALA A 306 8.97 -3.89 7.57
C ALA A 306 9.53 -2.58 8.10
N CYS A 307 10.60 -2.66 8.89
CA CYS A 307 11.27 -1.50 9.48
C CYS A 307 11.92 -0.62 8.39
N TYR A 308 11.98 0.69 8.63
CA TYR A 308 12.76 1.70 7.89
C TYR A 308 12.49 1.84 6.39
N THR A 309 11.65 1.03 5.78
CA THR A 309 11.44 1.05 4.32
C THR A 309 10.89 2.37 3.79
N GLY A 310 10.31 3.19 4.67
CA GLY A 310 9.76 4.52 4.40
C GLY A 310 10.47 5.66 5.13
N ALA A 311 11.71 5.47 5.57
CA ALA A 311 12.49 6.52 6.22
C ALA A 311 12.96 7.55 5.19
N THR A 312 12.32 8.72 5.19
CA THR A 312 12.57 9.84 4.25
C THR A 312 13.63 10.82 4.73
N ASP A 313 14.13 10.66 5.95
CA ASP A 313 15.13 11.53 6.58
C ASP A 313 16.59 11.08 6.29
N GLY A 314 16.79 10.30 5.25
CA GLY A 314 18.10 9.84 4.78
C GLY A 314 18.79 10.85 3.89
N VAL A 315 20.14 10.69 3.70
CA VAL A 315 20.94 11.48 2.76
C VAL A 315 20.67 11.08 1.30
N HIS A 316 20.11 9.91 1.09
CA HIS A 316 19.78 9.35 -0.22
C HIS A 316 18.39 8.70 -0.15
N ASP A 317 17.74 8.59 -1.29
CA ASP A 317 16.46 7.92 -1.43
C ASP A 317 16.46 6.56 -0.76
N GLY A 318 15.47 6.34 0.06
CA GLY A 318 15.14 5.05 0.63
C GLY A 318 14.50 4.10 -0.39
N LEU A 319 14.19 2.89 0.08
CA LEU A 319 13.59 1.87 -0.78
C LEU A 319 12.22 2.30 -1.31
N ALA A 320 11.34 2.81 -0.44
CA ALA A 320 9.99 3.20 -0.84
C ALA A 320 9.99 4.39 -1.80
N GLU A 321 10.87 5.37 -1.59
CA GLU A 321 11.07 6.53 -2.49
C GLU A 321 11.52 6.05 -3.87
N THR A 322 12.60 5.26 -3.92
CA THR A 322 13.10 4.67 -5.17
C THR A 322 12.02 3.85 -5.89
N MET A 323 11.25 3.02 -5.16
CA MET A 323 10.17 2.24 -5.76
C MET A 323 9.08 3.12 -6.34
N LEU A 324 8.60 4.11 -5.58
CA LEU A 324 7.48 4.96 -5.98
C LEU A 324 7.83 5.80 -7.20
N MET A 325 9.02 6.40 -7.21
CA MET A 325 9.43 7.31 -8.28
C MET A 325 9.91 6.59 -9.55
N GLN A 326 10.14 5.26 -9.49
CA GLN A 326 10.42 4.46 -10.69
C GLN A 326 9.19 4.44 -11.62
N PRO A 327 9.34 4.71 -12.94
CA PRO A 327 8.20 4.75 -13.88
C PRO A 327 7.32 3.49 -13.89
N GLY A 328 7.90 2.31 -13.77
CA GLY A 328 7.20 1.03 -13.64
C GLY A 328 7.06 0.54 -12.19
N GLY A 329 7.21 1.42 -11.22
CA GLY A 329 7.07 1.12 -9.80
C GLY A 329 5.61 1.08 -9.32
N PRO A 330 5.40 0.93 -8.00
CA PRO A 330 4.06 0.94 -7.42
C PRO A 330 3.38 2.30 -7.60
N ILE A 331 2.05 2.31 -7.54
CA ILE A 331 1.28 3.55 -7.61
C ILE A 331 1.25 4.27 -6.26
N ALA A 332 1.43 3.54 -5.18
CA ALA A 332 1.59 4.04 -3.82
C ALA A 332 2.37 3.02 -2.97
N VAL A 333 3.01 3.47 -1.89
CA VAL A 333 3.72 2.61 -0.94
C VAL A 333 3.28 2.94 0.48
N LEU A 334 2.81 1.95 1.23
CA LEU A 334 2.64 2.05 2.68
C LEU A 334 3.86 1.41 3.35
N CYS A 335 4.54 2.13 4.23
CA CYS A 335 5.87 1.76 4.72
C CYS A 335 6.16 2.34 6.11
N GLY A 336 7.11 1.72 6.82
CA GLY A 336 7.52 2.17 8.15
C GLY A 336 8.75 3.06 8.13
N THR A 337 8.77 4.12 8.94
CA THR A 337 9.88 5.11 8.98
C THR A 337 10.98 4.72 9.95
N ARG A 338 10.69 3.88 10.95
CA ARG A 338 11.61 3.38 11.99
C ARG A 338 11.40 1.90 12.21
N VAL A 339 11.91 1.36 13.33
CA VAL A 339 11.59 -0.01 13.76
C VAL A 339 10.08 -0.14 13.95
N THR A 340 9.48 -1.09 13.26
CA THR A 340 8.07 -1.46 13.39
C THR A 340 7.96 -2.83 14.06
N MET A 341 6.97 -3.00 14.95
CA MET A 341 6.83 -4.22 15.71
C MET A 341 5.72 -5.12 15.13
N PRO A 342 5.93 -6.45 15.14
CA PRO A 342 5.03 -7.41 14.50
C PRO A 342 3.57 -7.34 14.99
N TYR A 343 3.36 -7.05 16.29
CA TYR A 343 2.03 -6.99 16.88
C TYR A 343 1.20 -5.85 16.26
N ALA A 344 1.68 -4.61 16.30
CA ALA A 344 0.94 -3.48 15.74
C ALA A 344 0.81 -3.55 14.22
N MET A 345 1.84 -4.07 13.52
CA MET A 345 1.76 -4.31 12.07
C MET A 345 0.71 -5.36 11.71
N SER A 346 0.55 -6.42 12.52
CA SER A 346 -0.50 -7.42 12.33
C SER A 346 -1.89 -6.82 12.57
N ARG A 347 -2.04 -5.94 13.57
CA ARG A 347 -3.27 -5.20 13.84
C ARG A 347 -3.63 -4.28 12.67
N LEU A 348 -2.66 -3.49 12.17
CA LEU A 348 -2.87 -2.62 11.00
C LEU A 348 -3.32 -3.43 9.79
N SER A 349 -2.64 -4.55 9.50
CA SER A 349 -2.98 -5.42 8.37
C SER A 349 -4.40 -5.97 8.46
N LEU A 350 -4.83 -6.38 9.64
CA LEU A 350 -6.19 -6.85 9.90
C LEU A 350 -7.22 -5.75 9.60
N GLU A 351 -7.00 -4.53 10.12
CA GLU A 351 -7.91 -3.41 9.92
C GLU A 351 -7.95 -2.95 8.45
N MET A 352 -6.81 -2.97 7.75
CA MET A 352 -6.74 -2.67 6.32
C MET A 352 -7.48 -3.69 5.47
N MET A 353 -7.34 -4.99 5.76
CA MET A 353 -8.11 -6.04 5.07
C MET A 353 -9.61 -5.86 5.30
N GLY A 354 -10.04 -5.66 6.55
CA GLY A 354 -11.43 -5.43 6.87
C GLY A 354 -12.02 -4.20 6.18
N GLU A 355 -11.28 -3.07 6.17
CA GLU A 355 -11.75 -1.86 5.50
C GLU A 355 -11.74 -1.98 3.97
N PHE A 356 -10.74 -2.65 3.39
CA PHE A 356 -10.71 -2.81 1.94
C PHE A 356 -11.81 -3.74 1.42
N PHE A 357 -12.00 -4.92 2.05
CA PHE A 357 -12.93 -5.94 1.54
C PHE A 357 -14.39 -5.72 1.98
N GLU A 358 -14.62 -5.11 3.13
CA GLU A 358 -15.95 -4.97 3.74
C GLU A 358 -16.36 -3.52 4.02
N GLY A 359 -15.40 -2.59 4.03
CA GLY A 359 -15.66 -1.17 4.27
C GLY A 359 -15.98 -0.41 2.99
N ASP A 360 -16.06 0.91 3.12
CA ASP A 360 -16.52 1.82 2.09
C ASP A 360 -15.55 2.98 1.81
N ALA A 361 -14.35 2.97 2.42
CA ALA A 361 -13.33 3.99 2.18
C ALA A 361 -13.10 4.22 0.68
N PRO A 362 -13.36 5.42 0.13
CA PRO A 362 -13.35 5.65 -1.31
C PRO A 362 -11.93 5.80 -1.87
N THR A 363 -10.97 6.20 -1.03
CA THR A 363 -9.59 6.46 -1.43
C THR A 363 -8.60 5.71 -0.56
N LEU A 364 -7.37 5.58 -1.05
CA LEU A 364 -6.28 4.95 -0.30
C LEU A 364 -5.97 5.69 0.99
N GLY A 365 -5.98 7.03 0.99
CA GLY A 365 -5.78 7.82 2.20
C GLY A 365 -6.86 7.55 3.25
N GLU A 366 -8.14 7.44 2.85
CA GLU A 366 -9.22 7.08 3.77
C GLU A 366 -9.06 5.66 4.32
N LEU A 367 -8.70 4.69 3.47
CA LEU A 367 -8.39 3.32 3.91
C LEU A 367 -7.32 3.33 5.00
N VAL A 368 -6.21 4.03 4.77
CA VAL A 368 -5.09 4.10 5.72
C VAL A 368 -5.52 4.81 7.01
N ARG A 369 -6.18 5.98 6.92
CA ARG A 369 -6.65 6.76 8.06
C ARG A 369 -7.59 5.95 8.96
N VAL A 370 -8.61 5.33 8.37
CA VAL A 370 -9.58 4.51 9.12
C VAL A 370 -8.90 3.32 9.77
N SER A 371 -8.00 2.66 9.06
CA SER A 371 -7.26 1.49 9.57
C SER A 371 -6.33 1.86 10.73
N MET A 372 -5.63 3.00 10.66
CA MET A 372 -4.79 3.50 11.76
C MET A 372 -5.62 3.81 13.02
N ARG A 373 -6.75 4.52 12.87
CA ARG A 373 -7.65 4.82 13.99
C ARG A 373 -8.20 3.55 14.64
N ARG A 374 -8.61 2.55 13.85
CA ARG A 374 -9.08 1.26 14.38
C ARG A 374 -7.96 0.44 15.01
N MET A 375 -6.76 0.44 14.44
CA MET A 375 -5.59 -0.23 15.03
C MET A 375 -5.28 0.31 16.42
N ALA A 376 -5.31 1.62 16.59
CA ALA A 376 -5.00 2.27 17.86
C ALA A 376 -6.11 2.10 18.90
N SER A 377 -7.39 2.00 18.49
CA SER A 377 -8.53 1.85 19.41
C SER A 377 -8.61 0.46 20.03
N VAL A 378 -9.15 0.41 21.26
CA VAL A 378 -9.43 -0.85 21.97
C VAL A 378 -10.79 -1.43 21.54
N ASP A 379 -11.75 -0.57 21.15
CA ASP A 379 -13.19 -0.89 21.08
C ASP A 379 -13.77 -0.87 19.67
N GLY A 380 -13.02 -0.97 18.63
CA GLY A 380 -13.52 -0.72 17.27
C GLY A 380 -13.84 -1.95 16.40
N ALA A 381 -14.46 -3.02 16.91
CA ALA A 381 -14.58 -4.27 16.17
C ALA A 381 -15.85 -4.41 15.32
N LYS A 382 -15.67 -4.80 14.04
CA LYS A 382 -16.71 -5.56 13.32
C LYS A 382 -16.67 -7.02 13.78
N PRO A 383 -17.84 -7.73 13.91
CA PRO A 383 -17.91 -9.07 14.50
C PRO A 383 -16.98 -10.11 13.87
N ASP A 384 -16.81 -10.08 12.54
CA ASP A 384 -16.06 -11.11 11.81
C ASP A 384 -14.52 -11.01 11.98
N GLY A 385 -13.99 -9.83 12.31
CA GLY A 385 -12.57 -9.60 12.63
C GLY A 385 -12.19 -9.92 14.08
N ASP A 386 -13.15 -10.08 14.98
CA ASP A 386 -12.92 -10.16 16.42
C ASP A 386 -12.10 -11.38 16.86
N GLN A 387 -12.27 -12.53 16.21
CA GLN A 387 -11.49 -13.72 16.53
C GLN A 387 -9.99 -13.51 16.21
N TYR A 388 -9.65 -12.92 15.06
CA TYR A 388 -8.26 -12.64 14.69
C TYR A 388 -7.67 -11.51 15.51
N ARG A 389 -8.47 -10.51 15.85
CA ARG A 389 -8.06 -9.44 16.76
C ARG A 389 -7.69 -10.00 18.13
N ARG A 390 -8.53 -10.85 18.72
CA ARG A 390 -8.23 -11.55 19.98
C ARG A 390 -6.98 -12.44 19.87
N LEU A 391 -6.86 -13.18 18.76
CA LEU A 391 -5.68 -14.02 18.52
C LEU A 391 -4.39 -13.19 18.48
N ILE A 392 -4.39 -12.07 17.75
CA ILE A 392 -3.24 -11.15 17.66
C ILE A 392 -2.92 -10.56 19.05
N GLU A 393 -3.93 -10.16 19.84
CA GLU A 393 -3.75 -9.67 21.20
C GLU A 393 -3.09 -10.72 22.11
N GLU A 394 -3.58 -11.94 22.10
CA GLU A 394 -3.03 -13.02 22.92
C GLU A 394 -1.61 -13.41 22.46
N MET A 395 -1.36 -13.45 21.16
CA MET A 395 0.00 -13.65 20.64
C MET A 395 0.93 -12.50 21.02
N GLY A 396 0.46 -11.26 20.93
CA GLY A 396 1.22 -10.09 21.37
C GLY A 396 1.61 -10.19 22.83
N LYS A 397 0.66 -10.50 23.72
CA LYS A 397 0.93 -10.69 25.15
C LYS A 397 1.91 -11.83 25.42
N ALA A 398 1.83 -12.93 24.67
CA ALA A 398 2.65 -14.12 24.90
C ALA A 398 4.07 -13.97 24.32
N LEU A 399 4.25 -13.22 23.23
CA LEU A 399 5.50 -13.16 22.47
C LEU A 399 6.27 -11.86 22.64
N SER A 400 5.61 -10.75 23.02
CA SER A 400 6.30 -9.47 23.26
C SER A 400 7.17 -9.52 24.51
N PRO A 401 8.41 -9.02 24.45
CA PRO A 401 9.23 -8.84 25.66
C PRO A 401 8.66 -7.76 26.58
N TYR A 402 7.76 -6.90 26.08
CA TYR A 402 7.15 -5.78 26.83
C TYR A 402 5.61 -5.77 26.66
N PRO A 403 4.88 -6.79 27.14
CA PRO A 403 3.44 -6.92 26.88
C PRO A 403 2.62 -5.76 27.47
N GLN A 404 3.13 -5.08 28.51
CA GLN A 404 2.51 -3.89 29.09
C GLN A 404 2.53 -2.67 28.16
N LEU A 405 3.40 -2.65 27.14
CA LEU A 405 3.52 -1.55 26.18
C LEU A 405 2.65 -1.74 24.92
N LEU A 406 1.95 -2.85 24.74
CA LEU A 406 1.16 -3.12 23.54
C LEU A 406 0.12 -2.03 23.19
N PRO A 407 -0.59 -1.42 24.17
CA PRO A 407 -1.47 -0.28 23.84
C PRO A 407 -0.70 0.93 23.31
N SER A 408 0.44 1.27 23.93
CA SER A 408 1.30 2.36 23.47
C SER A 408 1.99 2.04 22.14
N GLU A 409 2.32 0.78 21.88
CA GLU A 409 2.85 0.30 20.60
C GLU A 409 1.87 0.57 19.45
N ARG A 410 0.58 0.25 19.63
CA ARG A 410 -0.45 0.56 18.61
C ARG A 410 -0.54 2.06 18.34
N LEU A 411 -0.55 2.87 19.40
CA LEU A 411 -0.64 4.33 19.25
C LEU A 411 0.63 4.92 18.62
N GLU A 412 1.81 4.40 18.93
CA GLU A 412 3.07 4.86 18.32
C GLU A 412 3.14 4.47 16.83
N HIS A 413 2.54 3.33 16.44
CA HIS A 413 2.52 2.91 15.04
C HIS A 413 1.71 3.84 14.12
N THR A 414 0.77 4.64 14.65
CA THR A 414 0.12 5.69 13.86
C THR A 414 1.11 6.75 13.37
N LYS A 415 2.24 6.93 14.07
CA LYS A 415 3.31 7.86 13.70
C LYS A 415 4.37 7.20 12.81
N LEU A 416 4.53 5.88 12.92
CA LEU A 416 5.56 5.12 12.20
C LEU A 416 5.20 4.81 10.75
N ILE A 417 3.92 4.76 10.41
CA ILE A 417 3.47 4.30 9.09
C ILE A 417 3.21 5.49 8.17
N HIS A 418 3.96 5.57 7.08
CA HIS A 418 3.80 6.57 6.04
C HIS A 418 3.05 6.03 4.83
N LEU A 419 2.19 6.86 4.25
CA LEU A 419 1.66 6.69 2.91
C LEU A 419 2.50 7.54 1.93
N MET A 420 3.32 6.90 1.13
CA MET A 420 3.96 7.54 -0.02
C MET A 420 3.07 7.38 -1.24
N GLY A 421 2.63 8.50 -1.82
CA GLY A 421 1.71 8.55 -2.94
C GLY A 421 0.57 9.54 -2.75
N ASP A 422 -0.36 9.53 -3.70
CA ASP A 422 -1.55 10.39 -3.67
C ASP A 422 -2.60 9.83 -2.69
N PRO A 423 -2.96 10.54 -1.60
CA PRO A 423 -3.98 10.08 -0.66
C PRO A 423 -5.39 10.04 -1.28
N LEU A 424 -5.60 10.75 -2.39
CA LEU A 424 -6.84 10.73 -3.15
C LEU A 424 -6.93 9.57 -4.14
N LEU A 425 -5.90 8.70 -4.22
CA LEU A 425 -5.90 7.55 -5.12
C LEU A 425 -7.17 6.73 -4.89
N LYS A 426 -8.01 6.65 -5.94
CA LYS A 426 -9.29 5.95 -5.88
C LYS A 426 -9.09 4.44 -5.74
N LEU A 427 -9.80 3.84 -4.81
CA LEU A 427 -9.86 2.39 -4.66
C LEU A 427 -10.95 1.83 -5.59
N ASP A 428 -10.51 1.27 -6.74
CA ASP A 428 -11.41 0.64 -7.72
C ASP A 428 -11.79 -0.77 -7.25
N ARG A 429 -12.75 -0.83 -6.31
CA ARG A 429 -13.26 -2.12 -5.83
C ARG A 429 -14.09 -2.80 -6.90
N PRO A 430 -13.93 -4.12 -7.10
CA PRO A 430 -14.78 -4.89 -8.03
C PRO A 430 -16.24 -4.82 -7.62
N LYS A 431 -17.14 -4.69 -8.58
CA LYS A 431 -18.57 -4.90 -8.32
C LYS A 431 -18.81 -6.36 -7.95
N ARG A 432 -19.73 -6.60 -7.02
CA ARG A 432 -20.09 -7.96 -6.62
C ARG A 432 -20.84 -8.65 -7.74
N LEU A 433 -20.34 -9.81 -8.17
CA LEU A 433 -20.98 -10.72 -9.11
C LEU A 433 -21.62 -11.86 -8.33
N GLN A 434 -22.95 -11.93 -8.35
CA GLN A 434 -23.66 -13.06 -7.75
C GLN A 434 -23.60 -14.25 -8.69
N ILE A 435 -23.13 -15.39 -8.20
CA ILE A 435 -23.14 -16.67 -8.88
C ILE A 435 -23.75 -17.73 -7.98
N ASP A 436 -24.45 -18.65 -8.60
CA ASP A 436 -25.08 -19.81 -7.97
C ASP A 436 -24.52 -21.10 -8.57
N VAL A 437 -24.12 -22.03 -7.72
CA VAL A 437 -23.64 -23.36 -8.09
C VAL A 437 -24.15 -24.38 -7.09
N GLN A 438 -24.30 -25.63 -7.53
CA GLN A 438 -24.65 -26.72 -6.61
C GLN A 438 -23.54 -27.02 -5.62
N ASP A 439 -23.89 -27.37 -4.38
CA ASP A 439 -22.93 -27.62 -3.29
C ASP A 439 -21.98 -28.81 -3.56
N ASN A 440 -22.44 -29.80 -4.31
CA ASN A 440 -21.68 -31.02 -4.60
C ASN A 440 -21.77 -31.40 -6.08
N ILE A 441 -20.65 -31.87 -6.65
CA ILE A 441 -20.55 -32.33 -8.03
C ILE A 441 -19.64 -33.55 -8.11
N ALA A 442 -19.96 -34.51 -8.97
CA ALA A 442 -19.08 -35.63 -9.24
C ALA A 442 -17.93 -35.21 -10.16
N ALA A 443 -16.71 -35.71 -9.90
CA ALA A 443 -15.60 -35.58 -10.83
C ALA A 443 -15.95 -36.23 -12.18
N GLY A 444 -15.53 -35.63 -13.28
CA GLY A 444 -15.90 -36.06 -14.64
C GLY A 444 -17.25 -35.54 -15.14
N SER A 445 -17.96 -34.73 -14.34
CA SER A 445 -19.26 -34.17 -14.72
C SER A 445 -19.18 -32.69 -15.10
N GLY A 446 -20.18 -32.18 -15.82
CA GLY A 446 -20.34 -30.77 -16.09
C GLY A 446 -20.95 -30.05 -14.89
N LEU A 447 -20.30 -28.98 -14.40
CA LEU A 447 -20.81 -28.10 -13.34
C LEU A 447 -21.50 -26.91 -13.98
N SER A 448 -22.82 -26.74 -13.74
CA SER A 448 -23.57 -25.56 -14.17
C SER A 448 -23.33 -24.40 -13.20
N ILE A 449 -23.05 -23.23 -13.75
CA ILE A 449 -22.86 -21.97 -13.02
C ILE A 449 -23.85 -20.97 -13.55
N LYS A 450 -24.72 -20.46 -12.70
CA LYS A 450 -25.71 -19.43 -12.99
C LYS A 450 -25.28 -18.11 -12.36
N GLY A 451 -25.65 -17.01 -13.00
CA GLY A 451 -25.38 -15.69 -12.46
C GLY A 451 -26.05 -14.57 -13.23
N VAL A 452 -25.77 -13.33 -12.85
CA VAL A 452 -26.29 -12.13 -13.50
C VAL A 452 -25.14 -11.22 -13.89
N ALA A 453 -24.85 -11.11 -15.18
CA ALA A 453 -23.84 -10.22 -15.71
C ALA A 453 -24.31 -8.76 -15.64
N PRO A 454 -23.52 -7.83 -15.08
CA PRO A 454 -23.91 -6.43 -14.94
C PRO A 454 -23.88 -5.66 -16.26
N SER A 455 -23.21 -6.17 -17.30
CA SER A 455 -23.11 -5.59 -18.63
C SER A 455 -22.64 -6.63 -19.65
N ASP A 456 -22.75 -6.31 -20.94
CA ASP A 456 -22.11 -7.07 -22.01
C ASP A 456 -20.59 -7.05 -21.83
N GLY A 457 -19.92 -8.19 -22.04
CA GLY A 457 -18.47 -8.27 -21.86
C GLY A 457 -17.91 -9.68 -21.97
N GLU A 458 -16.75 -9.89 -21.36
CA GLU A 458 -16.07 -11.18 -21.27
C GLU A 458 -16.24 -11.76 -19.86
N LEU A 459 -16.71 -13.00 -19.80
CA LEU A 459 -16.85 -13.78 -18.56
C LEU A 459 -15.75 -14.83 -18.48
N GLN A 460 -14.98 -14.82 -17.41
CA GLN A 460 -14.07 -15.89 -17.04
C GLN A 460 -14.62 -16.66 -15.85
N ILE A 461 -14.71 -17.97 -15.97
CA ILE A 461 -15.05 -18.88 -14.87
C ILE A 461 -13.88 -19.82 -14.61
N GLU A 462 -13.52 -19.98 -13.35
CA GLU A 462 -12.46 -20.89 -12.89
C GLU A 462 -13.00 -21.77 -11.77
N LEU A 463 -12.74 -23.07 -11.86
CA LEU A 463 -12.82 -24.00 -10.73
C LEU A 463 -11.41 -24.08 -10.11
N VAL A 464 -11.27 -23.72 -8.83
CA VAL A 464 -9.98 -23.69 -8.15
C VAL A 464 -10.03 -24.42 -6.81
N TYR A 465 -8.92 -25.00 -6.38
CA TYR A 465 -8.80 -25.48 -5.01
C TYR A 465 -8.75 -24.33 -4.00
N GLU A 466 -9.22 -24.57 -2.78
CA GLU A 466 -9.04 -23.64 -1.66
C GLU A 466 -7.56 -23.31 -1.41
N ARG A 467 -7.27 -22.15 -0.78
CA ARG A 467 -5.91 -21.61 -0.64
C ARG A 467 -4.97 -22.50 0.18
N ASP A 468 -5.49 -23.29 1.10
CA ASP A 468 -4.75 -24.23 1.94
C ASP A 468 -4.38 -25.52 1.21
N ARG A 469 -4.80 -25.68 -0.05
CA ARG A 469 -4.68 -26.91 -0.81
C ARG A 469 -3.86 -26.73 -2.10
N PHE A 470 -3.00 -27.70 -2.38
CA PHE A 470 -2.23 -27.79 -3.63
C PHE A 470 -2.94 -28.66 -4.67
N LEU A 471 -2.87 -28.29 -5.94
CA LEU A 471 -3.28 -29.15 -7.05
C LEU A 471 -2.46 -30.46 -7.07
N LYS A 472 -1.16 -30.32 -6.87
CA LYS A 472 -0.23 -31.42 -6.66
C LYS A 472 0.63 -31.10 -5.46
N ARG A 473 0.61 -31.98 -4.44
CA ARG A 473 1.38 -31.74 -3.21
C ARG A 473 2.87 -31.66 -3.51
N PRO A 474 3.54 -30.53 -3.24
CA PRO A 474 4.96 -30.37 -3.51
C PRO A 474 5.81 -31.31 -2.65
N LYS A 475 6.94 -31.78 -3.17
CA LYS A 475 7.92 -32.49 -2.38
C LYS A 475 8.51 -31.58 -1.31
N ARG A 476 8.59 -32.08 -0.07
CA ARG A 476 9.26 -31.34 1.02
C ARG A 476 10.77 -31.41 0.80
N ARG A 477 11.44 -30.26 0.89
CA ARG A 477 12.90 -30.17 0.92
C ARG A 477 13.34 -30.29 2.38
N ARG A 478 14.18 -31.30 2.66
CA ARG A 478 14.73 -31.53 4.01
C ARG A 478 16.14 -30.99 4.14
N ASP A 479 16.90 -31.06 3.07
CA ASP A 479 18.30 -30.69 2.98
C ASP A 479 18.47 -29.66 1.86
N TYR A 480 19.43 -28.75 2.04
CA TYR A 480 19.84 -27.81 1.02
C TYR A 480 20.91 -28.48 0.13
N GLU A 481 20.68 -28.42 -1.18
CA GLU A 481 21.63 -28.92 -2.17
C GLU A 481 21.92 -27.81 -3.20
N ALA A 482 23.20 -27.46 -3.35
CA ALA A 482 23.69 -26.47 -4.29
C ALA A 482 24.06 -27.10 -5.63
N SER A 483 23.08 -27.72 -6.33
CA SER A 483 23.31 -28.31 -7.66
C SER A 483 22.38 -27.69 -8.71
N HIS A 484 22.80 -27.72 -9.98
CA HIS A 484 21.94 -27.26 -11.09
C HIS A 484 20.61 -28.02 -11.17
N ALA A 485 20.60 -29.29 -10.81
CA ALA A 485 19.40 -30.13 -10.79
C ALA A 485 18.45 -29.65 -9.66
N ALA A 486 18.98 -29.42 -8.46
CA ALA A 486 18.23 -28.94 -7.32
C ALA A 486 17.62 -27.56 -7.63
N PHE A 487 18.38 -26.63 -8.21
CA PHE A 487 17.88 -25.29 -8.53
C PHE A 487 16.75 -25.29 -9.56
N ARG A 488 16.83 -26.11 -10.62
CA ARG A 488 15.69 -26.30 -11.54
C ARG A 488 14.45 -26.86 -10.85
N GLN A 489 14.65 -27.75 -9.86
CA GLN A 489 13.55 -28.30 -9.08
C GLN A 489 12.89 -27.23 -8.18
N TYR A 490 13.63 -26.19 -7.72
CA TYR A 490 13.04 -25.06 -6.99
C TYR A 490 11.97 -24.35 -7.84
N ASP A 491 12.31 -23.97 -9.07
CA ASP A 491 11.38 -23.25 -9.95
C ASP A 491 10.16 -24.10 -10.34
N GLU A 492 10.36 -25.42 -10.58
CA GLU A 492 9.26 -26.34 -10.85
C GLU A 492 8.29 -26.46 -9.66
N VAL A 493 8.83 -26.66 -8.46
CA VAL A 493 8.04 -26.75 -7.22
C VAL A 493 7.33 -25.43 -6.93
N TYR A 494 8.01 -24.29 -7.13
CA TYR A 494 7.44 -22.96 -6.96
C TYR A 494 6.25 -22.75 -7.90
N ARG A 495 6.38 -23.07 -9.21
CA ARG A 495 5.28 -22.97 -10.16
C ARG A 495 4.10 -23.87 -9.79
N GLN A 496 4.37 -25.10 -9.38
CA GLN A 496 3.33 -26.04 -8.93
C GLN A 496 2.61 -25.53 -7.67
N ALA A 497 3.32 -24.90 -6.73
CA ALA A 497 2.73 -24.35 -5.51
C ALA A 497 1.79 -23.17 -5.78
N GLN A 498 2.00 -22.41 -6.87
CA GLN A 498 1.12 -21.33 -7.26
C GLN A 498 -0.15 -21.80 -8.00
N GLN A 499 -0.11 -23.01 -8.60
CA GLN A 499 -1.20 -23.53 -9.41
C GLN A 499 -2.33 -24.08 -8.53
N ARG A 500 -3.51 -23.51 -8.69
CA ARG A 500 -4.74 -23.95 -7.98
C ARG A 500 -5.91 -24.13 -8.91
N THR A 501 -5.81 -23.66 -10.15
CA THR A 501 -6.86 -23.75 -11.15
C THR A 501 -6.98 -25.18 -11.65
N VAL A 502 -8.16 -25.76 -11.45
CA VAL A 502 -8.54 -27.13 -11.85
C VAL A 502 -9.09 -27.12 -13.26
N ALA A 503 -9.98 -26.17 -13.55
CA ALA A 503 -10.58 -25.95 -14.86
C ALA A 503 -10.87 -24.47 -15.08
N LYS A 504 -10.96 -24.04 -16.34
CA LYS A 504 -11.17 -22.63 -16.70
C LYS A 504 -11.85 -22.53 -18.07
N ILE A 505 -12.82 -21.60 -18.17
CA ILE A 505 -13.42 -21.18 -19.43
C ILE A 505 -13.44 -19.65 -19.54
N ASN A 506 -13.36 -19.15 -20.77
CA ASN A 506 -13.58 -17.74 -21.11
C ASN A 506 -14.65 -17.71 -22.21
N VAL A 507 -15.71 -16.94 -21.98
CA VAL A 507 -16.83 -16.83 -22.91
C VAL A 507 -17.34 -15.39 -22.97
N PRO A 508 -17.89 -14.93 -24.10
CA PRO A 508 -18.65 -13.69 -24.14
C PRO A 508 -19.93 -13.83 -23.28
N VAL A 509 -20.36 -12.75 -22.67
CA VAL A 509 -21.59 -12.68 -21.90
C VAL A 509 -22.37 -11.42 -22.25
N GLN A 510 -23.71 -11.52 -22.31
CA GLN A 510 -24.62 -10.39 -22.42
C GLN A 510 -25.11 -9.97 -21.03
N GLN A 511 -25.49 -8.70 -20.90
CA GLN A 511 -26.11 -8.18 -19.70
C GLN A 511 -27.36 -8.99 -19.34
N GLY A 512 -27.48 -9.38 -18.09
CA GLY A 512 -28.60 -10.18 -17.58
C GLY A 512 -28.18 -11.57 -17.11
N ALA A 513 -29.14 -12.46 -17.03
CA ALA A 513 -28.91 -13.83 -16.55
C ALA A 513 -28.03 -14.62 -17.53
N PHE A 514 -27.09 -15.38 -16.98
CA PHE A 514 -26.28 -16.33 -17.75
C PHE A 514 -26.29 -17.72 -17.08
N GLU A 515 -26.11 -18.73 -17.90
CA GLU A 515 -25.82 -20.09 -17.45
C GLU A 515 -24.66 -20.64 -18.28
N GLN A 516 -23.62 -21.12 -17.62
CA GLN A 516 -22.43 -21.69 -18.25
C GLN A 516 -22.08 -23.02 -17.59
N VAL A 517 -21.48 -23.93 -18.35
CA VAL A 517 -21.04 -25.22 -17.85
C VAL A 517 -19.52 -25.32 -17.96
N ILE A 518 -18.90 -25.76 -16.86
CA ILE A 518 -17.47 -26.06 -16.82
C ILE A 518 -17.27 -27.56 -16.56
N ASP A 519 -16.42 -28.21 -17.36
CA ASP A 519 -16.11 -29.61 -17.16
C ASP A 519 -15.19 -29.78 -15.93
N VAL A 520 -15.62 -30.60 -14.98
CA VAL A 520 -14.85 -30.94 -13.79
C VAL A 520 -13.96 -32.13 -14.11
N PRO A 521 -12.61 -31.99 -14.09
CA PRO A 521 -11.72 -33.11 -14.40
C PRO A 521 -11.92 -34.29 -13.45
N GLU A 522 -11.74 -35.53 -13.96
CA GLU A 522 -11.81 -36.78 -13.15
C GLU A 522 -10.81 -36.78 -11.98
N SER A 523 -9.69 -36.08 -12.15
CA SER A 523 -8.65 -35.94 -11.11
C SER A 523 -9.01 -35.00 -9.99
N ALA A 524 -10.05 -34.16 -10.15
CA ALA A 524 -10.49 -33.21 -9.15
C ALA A 524 -11.15 -33.90 -7.96
N SER A 525 -11.00 -33.34 -6.77
CA SER A 525 -11.66 -33.86 -5.57
C SER A 525 -11.61 -32.90 -4.40
N GLY A 526 -12.62 -32.96 -3.52
CA GLY A 526 -12.67 -32.21 -2.25
C GLY A 526 -13.15 -30.78 -2.41
N ARG A 527 -12.84 -29.91 -1.45
CA ARG A 527 -13.32 -28.51 -1.42
C ARG A 527 -12.69 -27.68 -2.52
N CYS A 528 -13.51 -27.02 -3.29
CA CYS A 528 -13.15 -26.11 -4.36
C CYS A 528 -13.95 -24.81 -4.26
N GLN A 529 -13.52 -23.81 -5.00
CA GLN A 529 -14.24 -22.55 -5.22
C GLN A 529 -14.47 -22.38 -6.72
N VAL A 530 -15.67 -22.01 -7.10
CA VAL A 530 -15.94 -21.44 -8.42
C VAL A 530 -15.71 -19.94 -8.30
N ARG A 531 -14.88 -19.37 -9.18
CA ARG A 531 -14.65 -17.93 -9.31
C ARG A 531 -15.19 -17.47 -10.65
N ALA A 532 -15.89 -16.36 -10.65
CA ALA A 532 -16.34 -15.73 -11.90
C ALA A 532 -15.91 -14.25 -11.93
N VAL A 533 -15.47 -13.81 -13.08
CA VAL A 533 -15.09 -12.41 -13.34
C VAL A 533 -15.74 -11.96 -14.64
N VAL A 534 -16.47 -10.85 -14.61
CA VAL A 534 -17.00 -10.16 -15.79
C VAL A 534 -16.21 -8.87 -16.00
N VAL A 535 -15.68 -8.70 -17.21
CA VAL A 535 -14.95 -7.51 -17.64
C VAL A 535 -15.64 -6.88 -18.84
N ALA A 536 -15.96 -5.61 -18.70
CA ALA A 536 -16.51 -4.76 -19.77
C ALA A 536 -15.79 -3.41 -19.78
N SER A 537 -16.15 -2.51 -20.70
CA SER A 537 -15.48 -1.21 -20.88
C SER A 537 -15.44 -0.37 -19.59
N ASP A 538 -16.49 -0.44 -18.78
CA ASP A 538 -16.69 0.37 -17.56
C ASP A 538 -16.97 -0.48 -16.31
N VAL A 539 -16.91 -1.81 -16.43
CA VAL A 539 -17.26 -2.74 -15.35
C VAL A 539 -16.18 -3.78 -15.16
N PHE A 540 -15.77 -3.92 -13.89
CA PHE A 540 -15.03 -5.07 -13.39
C PHE A 540 -15.83 -5.66 -12.22
N ALA A 541 -16.43 -6.84 -12.43
CA ALA A 541 -17.23 -7.51 -11.43
C ALA A 541 -16.69 -8.90 -11.16
N MET A 542 -16.67 -9.33 -9.90
CA MET A 542 -16.23 -10.67 -9.54
C MET A 542 -17.00 -11.25 -8.37
N GLY A 543 -17.01 -12.58 -8.30
CA GLY A 543 -17.66 -13.31 -7.22
C GLY A 543 -17.16 -14.74 -7.16
N SER A 544 -17.52 -15.41 -6.07
CA SER A 544 -17.17 -16.81 -5.85
C SER A 544 -18.28 -17.57 -5.15
N SER A 545 -18.28 -18.91 -5.33
CA SER A 545 -19.15 -19.83 -4.62
C SER A 545 -18.42 -21.13 -4.35
N ALA A 546 -18.64 -21.71 -3.16
CA ALA A 546 -18.03 -22.95 -2.75
C ALA A 546 -18.68 -24.16 -3.43
N VAL A 547 -17.91 -25.18 -3.77
CA VAL A 547 -18.40 -26.46 -4.28
C VAL A 547 -17.52 -27.61 -3.78
N ARG A 548 -18.10 -28.74 -3.47
CA ARG A 548 -17.38 -29.97 -3.14
C ARG A 548 -17.39 -30.92 -4.32
N VAL A 549 -16.20 -31.28 -4.81
CA VAL A 549 -16.03 -32.30 -5.84
C VAL A 549 -15.88 -33.66 -5.18
N THR A 550 -16.78 -34.61 -5.49
CA THR A 550 -16.75 -35.99 -5.02
C THR A 550 -16.17 -36.89 -6.10
N ARG A 551 -15.36 -37.85 -5.70
CA ARG A 551 -14.93 -38.92 -6.65
C ARG A 551 -16.09 -39.89 -6.82
N PRO A 552 -16.34 -40.41 -8.04
CA PRO A 552 -17.24 -41.54 -8.20
C PRO A 552 -16.76 -42.70 -7.31
N GLU A 553 -17.67 -43.33 -6.60
CA GLU A 553 -17.36 -44.57 -5.90
C GLU A 553 -16.87 -45.59 -6.93
N VAL A 554 -15.65 -46.09 -6.79
CA VAL A 554 -15.16 -47.22 -7.57
C VAL A 554 -15.92 -48.43 -7.03
N VAL A 555 -17.01 -48.79 -7.71
CA VAL A 555 -17.69 -50.08 -7.46
C VAL A 555 -16.67 -51.16 -7.85
N HIS A 556 -15.95 -51.70 -6.87
CA HIS A 556 -15.24 -52.92 -7.06
C HIS A 556 -16.28 -54.04 -7.32
N GLU A 557 -16.52 -54.35 -8.59
CA GLU A 557 -17.18 -55.61 -8.93
C GLU A 557 -16.36 -56.73 -8.28
N VAL A 558 -16.88 -57.28 -7.20
CA VAL A 558 -16.41 -58.53 -6.62
C VAL A 558 -16.74 -59.58 -7.65
N ARG A 559 -15.75 -59.91 -8.52
CA ARG A 559 -15.85 -61.09 -9.35
C ARG A 559 -15.96 -62.31 -8.40
N LYS A 560 -17.16 -62.91 -8.41
CA LYS A 560 -17.45 -64.19 -7.79
C LYS A 560 -16.76 -65.32 -8.55
#